data_bc78b30543cde0923f18af6b330f3298
#
_entry.id   bc78b30543cde0923f18af6b330f3298
#
_cell.length_a   1.000
_cell.length_b   1.000
_cell.length_c   1.000
_cell.angle_alpha   90.00
_cell.angle_beta   90.00
_cell.angle_gamma   90.00
#
_symmetry.space_group_name_H-M   'P 1'
#
loop_
_entity.id
_entity.type
_entity.pdbx_description
1 polymer ?
#
loop_
_entity_poly.entity_id
_entity_poly.type
_entity_poly.pdbx_seq_one_letter_code
_entity_poly.pdbx_strand_id
1 'polypeptide(L)'
;MSDVGVSTKKSEDFSEWYTEVVLKSEMADYSPIKGCMILREHSYAIWEKIQEVFNKKIKETGHNNVYFPMFIPESYLKKEGEHFEGFIPEVAWITQGGDTPLEEKLAIRPTSETIMYATFAKWIRSWRDLPIKINQWCNIVRWETKATKPFLRTREFLWQEGHTAHATAEEGEAEVMYALGEYRDLVERYLAIPVLVGKKTDSEKFAGALYTTTMEAMMPDGKALQMGTSHNLGQNFAKVFDITFIGEDEQKHEVWQTSWGITTRLIGAVIMVHGDDKGLVLPPKVAPIQVVIVPIPFRGAEPEAIAAKAKEYFTFLKQKGIAVVLDDRSEYTPGWKFNHWELKGVPVRIEIGPRDLKQQQVVMVRRDTGQKSAVKEVDVVGAVEKMLEEIQHNLYAKARVDLESKIATVQNYQQFQETLKTKGGFIRAAWCGKATCEAKVKDDTGATIRLRPFEKETPISPCVACGEEAEEMVYFARSY
;
A
#
# COMPACT_ATOMS: atom_id res chain seq x y z
N MET A 1 -26.47 11.07 21.32
CA MET A 1 -25.25 11.61 20.69
C MET A 1 -24.39 10.39 20.40
N SER A 2 -24.19 10.04 19.15
CA SER A 2 -23.31 8.93 18.78
C SER A 2 -21.90 9.26 19.27
N ASP A 3 -21.26 8.28 19.88
CA ASP A 3 -19.88 8.36 20.37
C ASP A 3 -18.94 8.69 19.19
N VAL A 4 -18.47 9.93 19.12
CA VAL A 4 -17.73 10.46 17.95
C VAL A 4 -16.26 10.03 17.95
N GLY A 5 -15.82 9.24 18.92
CA GLY A 5 -14.42 8.82 19.07
C GLY A 5 -14.21 7.31 18.94
N VAL A 6 -12.95 6.91 18.80
CA VAL A 6 -12.53 5.52 18.90
C VAL A 6 -12.67 5.09 20.36
N SER A 7 -13.34 3.97 20.61
CA SER A 7 -13.59 3.46 21.98
C SER A 7 -12.61 2.37 22.37
N THR A 8 -12.14 1.60 21.41
CA THR A 8 -11.15 0.53 21.61
C THR A 8 -9.73 1.09 21.57
N LYS A 9 -8.88 0.71 22.52
CA LYS A 9 -7.47 1.11 22.46
C LYS A 9 -6.67 0.18 21.55
N LYS A 10 -5.75 0.79 20.81
CA LYS A 10 -4.84 0.08 19.89
C LYS A 10 -4.05 -1.04 20.56
N SER A 11 -3.68 -0.83 21.83
CA SER A 11 -2.91 -1.80 22.63
C SER A 11 -3.76 -2.91 23.25
N GLU A 12 -5.08 -2.75 23.37
CA GLU A 12 -5.99 -3.73 23.99
C GLU A 12 -6.53 -4.72 22.96
N ASP A 13 -7.09 -4.21 21.87
CA ASP A 13 -7.52 -5.04 20.72
C ASP A 13 -7.19 -4.32 19.40
N PHE A 14 -6.06 -4.69 18.82
CA PHE A 14 -5.57 -4.11 17.57
C PHE A 14 -6.54 -4.33 16.38
N SER A 15 -7.19 -5.49 16.35
CA SER A 15 -8.10 -5.83 15.25
C SER A 15 -9.38 -5.02 15.30
N GLU A 16 -10.00 -4.90 16.48
CA GLU A 16 -11.21 -4.11 16.68
C GLU A 16 -10.92 -2.62 16.55
N TRP A 17 -9.85 -2.13 17.18
CA TRP A 17 -9.38 -0.76 17.02
C TRP A 17 -9.25 -0.37 15.53
N TYR A 18 -8.61 -1.22 14.72
CA TYR A 18 -8.44 -0.96 13.29
C TYR A 18 -9.79 -0.83 12.57
N THR A 19 -10.70 -1.76 12.83
CA THR A 19 -12.05 -1.75 12.23
C THR A 19 -12.81 -0.50 12.65
N GLU A 20 -12.75 -0.15 13.92
CA GLU A 20 -13.41 1.02 14.48
C GLU A 20 -12.86 2.33 13.87
N VAL A 21 -11.52 2.45 13.75
CA VAL A 21 -10.88 3.60 13.09
C VAL A 21 -11.34 3.72 11.64
N VAL A 22 -11.34 2.62 10.87
CA VAL A 22 -11.77 2.64 9.46
C VAL A 22 -13.20 3.14 9.31
N LEU A 23 -14.12 2.63 10.13
CA LEU A 23 -15.55 2.96 10.02
C LEU A 23 -15.84 4.37 10.57
N LYS A 24 -15.36 4.70 11.77
CA LYS A 24 -15.66 5.97 12.43
C LYS A 24 -14.98 7.17 11.74
N SER A 25 -13.78 6.99 11.19
CA SER A 25 -13.14 8.04 10.37
C SER A 25 -13.70 8.13 8.96
N GLU A 26 -14.71 7.31 8.63
CA GLU A 26 -15.37 7.29 7.33
C GLU A 26 -14.42 6.98 6.16
N MET A 27 -13.48 6.06 6.37
CA MET A 27 -12.58 5.59 5.32
C MET A 27 -13.27 4.58 4.41
N ALA A 28 -14.02 3.64 4.98
CA ALA A 28 -14.77 2.63 4.23
C ALA A 28 -16.07 2.28 4.96
N ASP A 29 -16.97 1.62 4.24
CA ASP A 29 -18.20 1.06 4.77
C ASP A 29 -18.44 -0.35 4.20
N TYR A 30 -19.27 -1.14 4.86
CA TYR A 30 -19.66 -2.46 4.39
C TYR A 30 -20.65 -2.35 3.24
N SER A 31 -20.41 -3.12 2.19
CA SER A 31 -21.36 -3.30 1.12
C SER A 31 -22.31 -4.50 1.43
N PRO A 32 -23.45 -4.63 0.75
CA PRO A 32 -24.29 -5.82 0.86
C PRO A 32 -23.62 -7.09 0.32
N ILE A 33 -22.50 -6.96 -0.40
CA ILE A 33 -21.73 -8.07 -0.97
C ILE A 33 -20.60 -8.44 -0.01
N LYS A 34 -20.69 -9.63 0.59
CA LYS A 34 -19.71 -10.09 1.56
C LYS A 34 -18.28 -10.05 1.00
N GLY A 35 -17.40 -9.31 1.69
CA GLY A 35 -15.98 -9.20 1.35
C GLY A 35 -15.65 -8.11 0.33
N CYS A 36 -16.65 -7.38 -0.18
CA CYS A 36 -16.47 -6.18 -0.98
C CYS A 36 -16.80 -4.96 -0.11
N MET A 37 -15.95 -3.95 -0.15
CA MET A 37 -16.08 -2.74 0.68
C MET A 37 -16.44 -1.53 -0.18
N ILE A 38 -17.16 -0.59 0.41
CA ILE A 38 -17.35 0.74 -0.14
C ILE A 38 -16.16 1.59 0.34
N LEU A 39 -15.34 2.09 -0.57
CA LEU A 39 -14.32 3.09 -0.25
C LEU A 39 -15.00 4.47 -0.26
N ARG A 40 -14.96 5.15 0.91
CA ARG A 40 -15.55 6.47 1.01
C ARG A 40 -14.60 7.56 0.52
N GLU A 41 -15.12 8.77 0.37
CA GLU A 41 -14.43 9.91 -0.21
C GLU A 41 -13.05 10.20 0.41
N HIS A 42 -12.92 10.03 1.74
CA HIS A 42 -11.67 10.32 2.43
C HIS A 42 -10.54 9.33 2.08
N SER A 43 -10.85 8.04 2.03
CA SER A 43 -9.89 7.02 1.61
C SER A 43 -9.62 7.06 0.11
N TYR A 44 -10.66 7.34 -0.68
CA TYR A 44 -10.49 7.42 -2.13
C TYR A 44 -9.58 8.58 -2.52
N ALA A 45 -9.70 9.73 -1.85
CA ALA A 45 -8.81 10.86 -2.06
C ALA A 45 -7.33 10.55 -1.71
N ILE A 46 -7.07 9.68 -0.71
CA ILE A 46 -5.71 9.17 -0.45
C ILE A 46 -5.24 8.30 -1.63
N TRP A 47 -6.12 7.46 -2.17
CA TRP A 47 -5.82 6.65 -3.34
C TRP A 47 -5.50 7.49 -4.57
N GLU A 48 -6.26 8.56 -4.81
CA GLU A 48 -5.99 9.52 -5.88
C GLU A 48 -4.60 10.19 -5.73
N LYS A 49 -4.19 10.51 -4.49
CA LYS A 49 -2.83 11.03 -4.22
C LYS A 49 -1.74 10.00 -4.53
N ILE A 50 -1.95 8.75 -4.18
CA ILE A 50 -1.05 7.65 -4.53
C ILE A 50 -0.96 7.51 -6.06
N GLN A 51 -2.10 7.55 -6.76
CA GLN A 51 -2.15 7.52 -8.22
C GLN A 51 -1.41 8.71 -8.84
N GLU A 52 -1.67 9.93 -8.38
CA GLU A 52 -1.02 11.15 -8.88
C GLU A 52 0.51 11.06 -8.81
N VAL A 53 1.03 10.70 -7.63
CA VAL A 53 2.47 10.57 -7.37
C VAL A 53 3.08 9.49 -8.23
N PHE A 54 2.52 8.29 -8.19
CA PHE A 54 3.09 7.15 -8.89
C PHE A 54 2.97 7.28 -10.42
N ASN A 55 1.83 7.77 -10.89
CA ASN A 55 1.58 7.99 -12.31
C ASN A 55 2.57 8.99 -12.94
N LYS A 56 2.93 10.04 -12.20
CA LYS A 56 3.95 10.99 -12.65
C LYS A 56 5.29 10.28 -12.87
N LYS A 57 5.73 9.47 -11.91
CA LYS A 57 7.01 8.77 -11.96
C LYS A 57 7.12 7.78 -13.13
N ILE A 58 6.12 6.92 -13.29
CA ILE A 58 6.14 5.91 -14.35
C ILE A 58 6.04 6.53 -15.75
N LYS A 59 5.32 7.65 -15.91
CA LYS A 59 5.27 8.37 -17.20
C LYS A 59 6.61 8.98 -17.59
N GLU A 60 7.43 9.40 -16.64
CA GLU A 60 8.78 9.93 -16.89
C GLU A 60 9.70 8.87 -17.54
N THR A 61 9.39 7.59 -17.36
CA THR A 61 10.14 6.45 -17.95
C THR A 61 9.43 5.75 -19.10
N GLY A 62 8.42 6.42 -19.66
CA GLY A 62 7.74 6.00 -20.90
C GLY A 62 6.59 5.02 -20.71
N HIS A 63 6.14 4.76 -19.49
CA HIS A 63 4.96 3.93 -19.25
C HIS A 63 3.68 4.67 -19.63
N ASN A 64 2.75 3.96 -20.25
CA ASN A 64 1.47 4.50 -20.68
C ASN A 64 0.31 3.81 -19.97
N ASN A 65 -0.69 4.60 -19.54
CA ASN A 65 -1.91 4.03 -19.00
C ASN A 65 -2.76 3.44 -20.09
N VAL A 66 -3.29 2.25 -19.81
CA VAL A 66 -4.20 1.51 -20.69
C VAL A 66 -5.42 1.05 -19.93
N TYR A 67 -6.41 0.55 -20.63
CA TYR A 67 -7.54 -0.15 -20.04
C TYR A 67 -7.82 -1.44 -20.81
N PHE A 68 -7.83 -2.57 -20.09
CA PHE A 68 -8.24 -3.87 -20.59
C PHE A 68 -9.58 -4.27 -20.00
N PRO A 69 -10.43 -5.02 -20.74
CA PRO A 69 -11.69 -5.50 -20.23
C PRO A 69 -11.53 -6.30 -18.93
N MET A 70 -12.52 -6.17 -18.04
CA MET A 70 -12.52 -6.92 -16.78
C MET A 70 -12.86 -8.41 -16.97
N PHE A 71 -13.39 -8.80 -18.11
CA PHE A 71 -13.81 -10.15 -18.42
C PHE A 71 -12.71 -10.92 -19.14
N ILE A 72 -12.43 -12.13 -18.67
CA ILE A 72 -11.45 -13.04 -19.26
C ILE A 72 -12.19 -14.32 -19.71
N PRO A 73 -12.10 -14.72 -21.00
CA PRO A 73 -12.66 -15.98 -21.47
C PRO A 73 -12.07 -17.20 -20.73
N GLU A 74 -12.91 -18.20 -20.41
CA GLU A 74 -12.48 -19.43 -19.73
C GLU A 74 -11.33 -20.12 -20.47
N SER A 75 -11.37 -20.13 -21.80
CA SER A 75 -10.33 -20.72 -22.66
C SER A 75 -8.94 -20.13 -22.42
N TYR A 76 -8.85 -18.82 -22.12
CA TYR A 76 -7.57 -18.18 -21.84
C TYR A 76 -7.01 -18.59 -20.48
N LEU A 77 -7.85 -18.68 -19.46
CA LEU A 77 -7.43 -19.15 -18.13
C LEU A 77 -7.01 -20.63 -18.14
N LYS A 78 -7.69 -21.47 -18.93
CA LYS A 78 -7.31 -22.88 -19.12
C LYS A 78 -5.93 -22.98 -19.75
N LYS A 79 -5.67 -22.20 -20.80
CA LYS A 79 -4.36 -22.16 -21.48
C LYS A 79 -3.22 -21.83 -20.52
N GLU A 80 -3.44 -20.89 -19.58
CA GLU A 80 -2.47 -20.52 -18.55
C GLU A 80 -2.31 -21.62 -17.50
N GLY A 81 -3.42 -22.19 -17.02
CA GLY A 81 -3.42 -23.26 -16.00
C GLY A 81 -2.77 -24.58 -16.45
N GLU A 82 -2.72 -24.86 -17.75
CA GLU A 82 -2.02 -26.02 -18.32
C GLU A 82 -0.50 -25.90 -18.23
N HIS A 83 0.03 -24.68 -18.09
CA HIS A 83 1.46 -24.40 -18.13
C HIS A 83 2.06 -24.06 -16.76
N PHE A 84 1.25 -23.59 -15.80
CA PHE A 84 1.74 -23.17 -14.49
C PHE A 84 1.03 -23.97 -13.38
N GLU A 85 1.77 -24.82 -12.68
CA GLU A 85 1.29 -25.53 -11.49
C GLU A 85 0.82 -24.54 -10.42
N GLY A 86 -0.36 -24.79 -9.88
CA GLY A 86 -0.93 -23.96 -8.80
C GLY A 86 -1.65 -22.69 -9.25
N PHE A 87 -1.72 -22.40 -10.56
CA PHE A 87 -2.49 -21.28 -11.09
C PHE A 87 -3.90 -21.72 -11.51
N ILE A 88 -4.76 -22.00 -10.54
CA ILE A 88 -6.21 -22.09 -10.76
C ILE A 88 -6.85 -21.14 -9.73
N PRO A 89 -6.96 -19.86 -10.03
CA PRO A 89 -7.62 -18.94 -9.13
C PRO A 89 -9.11 -19.31 -9.01
N GLU A 90 -9.62 -19.33 -7.80
CA GLU A 90 -11.09 -19.39 -7.57
C GLU A 90 -11.67 -18.04 -8.02
N VAL A 91 -12.17 -17.98 -9.24
CA VAL A 91 -12.69 -16.77 -9.88
C VAL A 91 -14.20 -16.66 -9.77
N ALA A 92 -14.72 -15.44 -9.84
CA ALA A 92 -16.14 -15.19 -10.03
C ALA A 92 -16.50 -15.40 -11.51
N TRP A 93 -17.42 -16.32 -11.79
CA TRP A 93 -17.83 -16.67 -13.14
C TRP A 93 -19.11 -15.93 -13.56
N ILE A 94 -19.12 -15.41 -14.79
CA ILE A 94 -20.31 -14.94 -15.48
C ILE A 94 -20.70 -16.02 -16.47
N THR A 95 -21.92 -16.53 -16.33
CA THR A 95 -22.44 -17.65 -17.08
C THR A 95 -23.57 -17.26 -18.03
N GLN A 96 -24.13 -16.04 -17.88
CA GLN A 96 -25.25 -15.57 -18.69
C GLN A 96 -25.20 -14.04 -18.85
N GLY A 97 -25.73 -13.54 -19.93
CA GLY A 97 -26.00 -12.13 -20.22
C GLY A 97 -27.50 -11.88 -20.27
N GLY A 98 -28.06 -11.16 -19.28
CA GLY A 98 -29.51 -11.18 -19.06
C GLY A 98 -30.01 -12.60 -18.80
N ASP A 99 -31.00 -13.07 -19.57
CA ASP A 99 -31.55 -14.41 -19.45
C ASP A 99 -30.93 -15.44 -20.43
N THR A 100 -29.93 -14.98 -21.21
CA THR A 100 -29.29 -15.82 -22.24
C THR A 100 -27.99 -16.40 -21.71
N PRO A 101 -27.82 -17.74 -21.65
CA PRO A 101 -26.55 -18.38 -21.34
C PRO A 101 -25.46 -17.97 -22.34
N LEU A 102 -24.26 -17.75 -21.83
CA LEU A 102 -23.09 -17.51 -22.69
C LEU A 102 -22.60 -18.83 -23.30
N GLU A 103 -22.12 -18.78 -24.53
CA GLU A 103 -21.46 -19.90 -25.19
C GLU A 103 -20.19 -20.33 -24.45
N GLU A 104 -19.46 -19.37 -23.91
CA GLU A 104 -18.27 -19.54 -23.08
C GLU A 104 -18.40 -18.71 -21.80
N LYS A 105 -18.03 -19.30 -20.67
CA LYS A 105 -18.00 -18.58 -19.39
C LYS A 105 -16.94 -17.49 -19.41
N LEU A 106 -17.23 -16.40 -18.73
CA LEU A 106 -16.29 -15.31 -18.53
C LEU A 106 -15.92 -15.21 -17.05
N ALA A 107 -14.63 -15.14 -16.76
CA ALA A 107 -14.15 -14.83 -15.41
C ALA A 107 -14.08 -13.32 -15.21
N ILE A 108 -14.44 -12.84 -14.01
CA ILE A 108 -14.00 -11.51 -13.58
C ILE A 108 -12.51 -11.60 -13.25
N ARG A 109 -11.68 -10.73 -13.82
CA ARG A 109 -10.21 -10.79 -13.70
C ARG A 109 -9.73 -10.86 -12.25
N PRO A 110 -8.94 -11.88 -11.86
CA PRO A 110 -8.21 -11.94 -10.58
C PRO A 110 -6.84 -11.25 -10.69
N THR A 111 -6.37 -11.08 -11.93
CA THR A 111 -5.16 -10.41 -12.41
C THR A 111 -5.29 -10.27 -13.93
N SER A 112 -4.45 -9.50 -14.60
CA SER A 112 -4.65 -9.18 -16.03
C SER A 112 -3.62 -9.79 -16.99
N GLU A 113 -2.63 -10.57 -16.50
CA GLU A 113 -1.62 -11.21 -17.34
C GLU A 113 -2.26 -11.93 -18.54
N THR A 114 -3.23 -12.78 -18.27
CA THR A 114 -3.89 -13.63 -19.26
C THR A 114 -4.45 -12.84 -20.44
N ILE A 115 -5.23 -11.78 -20.18
CA ILE A 115 -5.86 -11.00 -21.25
C ILE A 115 -4.86 -10.05 -21.93
N MET A 116 -3.91 -9.50 -21.17
CA MET A 116 -2.90 -8.59 -21.71
C MET A 116 -1.92 -9.32 -22.61
N TYR A 117 -1.45 -10.48 -22.20
CA TYR A 117 -0.42 -11.20 -22.93
C TYR A 117 -0.96 -11.85 -24.22
N ALA A 118 -2.19 -12.32 -24.20
CA ALA A 118 -2.88 -12.70 -25.45
C ALA A 118 -2.99 -11.53 -26.44
N THR A 119 -2.99 -10.30 -25.94
CA THR A 119 -3.01 -9.09 -26.78
C THR A 119 -1.60 -8.67 -27.20
N PHE A 120 -0.59 -8.81 -26.35
CA PHE A 120 0.81 -8.55 -26.70
C PHE A 120 1.26 -9.40 -27.90
N ALA A 121 0.82 -10.64 -27.99
CA ALA A 121 1.08 -11.52 -29.13
C ALA A 121 0.59 -10.94 -30.49
N LYS A 122 -0.39 -10.03 -30.43
CA LYS A 122 -0.90 -9.34 -31.65
C LYS A 122 -0.18 -8.01 -31.89
N TRP A 123 0.30 -7.35 -30.86
CA TRP A 123 0.92 -6.02 -30.97
C TRP A 123 2.40 -6.11 -31.30
N ILE A 124 3.10 -7.13 -30.78
CA ILE A 124 4.54 -7.30 -30.93
C ILE A 124 4.81 -8.18 -32.14
N ARG A 125 5.59 -7.67 -33.09
CA ARG A 125 5.99 -8.36 -34.32
C ARG A 125 7.48 -8.21 -34.64
N SER A 126 8.04 -7.07 -34.30
CA SER A 126 9.44 -6.76 -34.53
C SER A 126 10.07 -6.09 -33.32
N TRP A 127 11.39 -6.04 -33.27
CA TRP A 127 12.14 -5.35 -32.25
C TRP A 127 11.77 -3.87 -32.10
N ARG A 128 11.23 -3.26 -33.16
CA ARG A 128 10.77 -1.85 -33.17
C ARG A 128 9.51 -1.62 -32.34
N ASP A 129 8.78 -2.67 -32.02
CA ASP A 129 7.58 -2.62 -31.18
C ASP A 129 7.93 -2.67 -29.69
N LEU A 130 9.21 -2.87 -29.35
CA LEU A 130 9.74 -3.02 -27.98
C LEU A 130 10.55 -1.80 -27.55
N PRO A 131 10.58 -1.46 -26.27
CA PRO A 131 9.82 -2.12 -25.21
C PRO A 131 8.35 -1.68 -25.17
N ILE A 132 7.44 -2.61 -24.83
CA ILE A 132 6.08 -2.25 -24.38
C ILE A 132 6.13 -2.00 -22.87
N LYS A 133 5.63 -0.84 -22.46
CA LYS A 133 5.54 -0.44 -21.04
C LYS A 133 4.14 0.12 -20.77
N ILE A 134 3.30 -0.69 -20.14
CA ILE A 134 1.92 -0.31 -19.86
C ILE A 134 1.58 -0.39 -18.37
N ASN A 135 0.65 0.45 -17.96
CA ASN A 135 0.11 0.52 -16.60
C ASN A 135 -1.41 0.56 -16.64
N GLN A 136 -2.05 -0.13 -15.71
CA GLN A 136 -3.50 -0.11 -15.56
C GLN A 136 -3.90 0.17 -14.12
N TRP A 137 -4.77 1.17 -13.95
CA TRP A 137 -5.47 1.45 -12.69
C TRP A 137 -6.87 0.85 -12.80
N CYS A 138 -7.15 -0.17 -12.00
CA CYS A 138 -8.43 -0.86 -12.08
C CYS A 138 -8.78 -1.59 -10.79
N ASN A 139 -9.90 -2.31 -10.78
CA ASN A 139 -10.26 -3.28 -9.77
C ASN A 139 -9.96 -4.70 -10.23
N ILE A 140 -9.80 -5.61 -9.27
CA ILE A 140 -9.79 -7.05 -9.49
C ILE A 140 -10.64 -7.75 -8.43
N VAL A 141 -11.03 -8.99 -8.71
CA VAL A 141 -11.82 -9.82 -7.80
C VAL A 141 -11.13 -11.15 -7.56
N ARG A 142 -10.82 -11.44 -6.29
CA ARG A 142 -10.27 -12.71 -5.82
C ARG A 142 -11.29 -13.39 -4.93
N TRP A 143 -12.01 -14.37 -5.52
CA TRP A 143 -13.15 -14.99 -4.85
C TRP A 143 -12.75 -15.95 -3.72
N GLU A 144 -11.55 -16.49 -3.78
CA GLU A 144 -10.96 -17.36 -2.74
C GLU A 144 -10.81 -16.69 -1.38
N THR A 145 -10.90 -15.37 -1.32
CA THR A 145 -10.76 -14.60 -0.06
C THR A 145 -11.93 -14.85 0.87
N LYS A 146 -11.73 -15.66 1.93
CA LYS A 146 -12.77 -16.04 2.91
C LYS A 146 -12.77 -15.13 4.13
N ALA A 147 -11.59 -14.89 4.72
CA ALA A 147 -11.41 -13.96 5.84
C ALA A 147 -11.07 -12.58 5.30
N THR A 148 -12.00 -11.64 5.47
CA THR A 148 -11.86 -10.28 4.92
C THR A 148 -11.59 -9.26 6.03
N LYS A 149 -10.75 -8.27 5.71
CA LYS A 149 -10.47 -7.12 6.56
C LYS A 149 -10.33 -5.88 5.67
N PRO A 150 -11.01 -4.76 5.98
CA PRO A 150 -11.01 -3.56 5.15
C PRO A 150 -9.59 -3.17 4.70
N PHE A 151 -9.42 -2.82 3.44
CA PHE A 151 -8.16 -2.50 2.76
C PHE A 151 -7.12 -3.62 2.71
N LEU A 152 -6.99 -4.45 3.73
CA LEU A 152 -5.90 -5.43 3.86
C LEU A 152 -6.14 -6.70 3.06
N ARG A 153 -7.36 -7.22 3.14
CA ARG A 153 -7.78 -8.45 2.46
C ARG A 153 -9.27 -8.39 2.16
N THR A 154 -9.62 -8.12 0.92
CA THR A 154 -10.99 -8.04 0.42
C THR A 154 -11.13 -8.86 -0.84
N ARG A 155 -12.36 -9.25 -1.20
CA ARG A 155 -12.64 -9.98 -2.44
C ARG A 155 -12.44 -9.11 -3.66
N GLU A 156 -12.90 -7.87 -3.58
CA GLU A 156 -12.67 -6.83 -4.58
C GLU A 156 -11.80 -5.74 -3.98
N PHE A 157 -10.85 -5.23 -4.76
CA PHE A 157 -10.01 -4.11 -4.38
C PHE A 157 -9.50 -3.36 -5.61
N LEU A 158 -9.15 -2.10 -5.40
CA LEU A 158 -8.47 -1.28 -6.40
C LEU A 158 -6.98 -1.53 -6.32
N TRP A 159 -6.36 -1.53 -7.48
CA TRP A 159 -4.93 -1.69 -7.61
C TRP A 159 -4.35 -0.94 -8.80
N GLN A 160 -3.05 -0.92 -8.83
CA GLN A 160 -2.23 -0.62 -9.98
C GLN A 160 -1.51 -1.90 -10.39
N GLU A 161 -1.47 -2.17 -11.67
CA GLU A 161 -0.65 -3.21 -12.26
C GLU A 161 0.12 -2.66 -13.45
N GLY A 162 1.43 -2.95 -13.48
CA GLY A 162 2.29 -2.66 -14.60
C GLY A 162 2.68 -3.95 -15.30
N HIS A 163 2.73 -3.90 -16.62
CA HIS A 163 3.10 -5.03 -17.46
C HIS A 163 4.01 -4.55 -18.58
N THR A 164 5.15 -5.22 -18.75
CA THR A 164 6.12 -4.82 -19.77
C THR A 164 6.59 -6.00 -20.60
N ALA A 165 7.08 -5.70 -21.81
CA ALA A 165 7.75 -6.65 -22.67
C ALA A 165 9.00 -6.00 -23.26
N HIS A 166 10.10 -6.73 -23.25
CA HIS A 166 11.45 -6.26 -23.60
C HIS A 166 12.12 -7.21 -24.58
N ALA A 167 13.11 -6.70 -25.31
CA ALA A 167 13.90 -7.51 -26.23
C ALA A 167 14.92 -8.40 -25.50
N THR A 168 15.47 -7.94 -24.38
CA THR A 168 16.55 -8.63 -23.65
C THR A 168 16.22 -8.91 -22.19
N ALA A 169 16.95 -9.87 -21.61
CA ALA A 169 16.85 -10.21 -20.18
C ALA A 169 17.26 -9.04 -19.29
N GLU A 170 18.30 -8.32 -19.69
CA GLU A 170 18.86 -7.19 -18.96
C GLU A 170 17.87 -6.04 -18.84
N GLU A 171 17.14 -5.74 -19.90
CA GLU A 171 16.08 -4.73 -19.90
C GLU A 171 14.93 -5.14 -18.95
N GLY A 172 14.53 -6.42 -18.98
CA GLY A 172 13.52 -6.96 -18.06
C GLY A 172 13.97 -6.90 -16.61
N GLU A 173 15.22 -7.24 -16.32
CA GLU A 173 15.81 -7.16 -14.97
C GLU A 173 15.84 -5.71 -14.46
N ALA A 174 16.29 -4.78 -15.30
CA ALA A 174 16.30 -3.36 -14.96
C ALA A 174 14.90 -2.84 -14.65
N GLU A 175 13.88 -3.25 -15.39
CA GLU A 175 12.49 -2.87 -15.17
C GLU A 175 11.93 -3.40 -13.85
N VAL A 176 12.24 -4.67 -13.49
CA VAL A 176 11.84 -5.24 -12.19
C VAL A 176 12.39 -4.42 -11.03
N MET A 177 13.67 -4.07 -11.10
CA MET A 177 14.34 -3.31 -10.05
C MET A 177 13.88 -1.84 -10.02
N TYR A 178 13.61 -1.25 -11.19
CA TYR A 178 13.02 0.07 -11.29
C TYR A 178 11.65 0.14 -10.59
N ALA A 179 10.74 -0.76 -10.92
CA ALA A 179 9.40 -0.79 -10.34
C ALA A 179 9.45 -0.98 -8.80
N LEU A 180 10.31 -1.88 -8.30
CA LEU A 180 10.53 -2.07 -6.87
C LEU A 180 11.06 -0.80 -6.20
N GLY A 181 12.01 -0.11 -6.84
CA GLY A 181 12.59 1.14 -6.35
C GLY A 181 11.55 2.25 -6.22
N GLU A 182 10.70 2.41 -7.24
CA GLU A 182 9.64 3.41 -7.24
C GLU A 182 8.54 3.12 -6.22
N TYR A 183 8.20 1.84 -6.00
CA TYR A 183 7.31 1.44 -4.93
C TYR A 183 7.89 1.73 -3.56
N ARG A 184 9.18 1.44 -3.37
CA ARG A 184 9.87 1.75 -2.11
C ARG A 184 9.86 3.26 -1.85
N ASP A 185 10.19 4.08 -2.84
CA ASP A 185 10.16 5.54 -2.70
C ASP A 185 8.74 6.05 -2.36
N LEU A 186 7.71 5.52 -3.01
CA LEU A 186 6.32 5.83 -2.70
C LEU A 186 5.98 5.51 -1.24
N VAL A 187 6.33 4.31 -0.78
CA VAL A 187 5.97 3.82 0.56
C VAL A 187 6.78 4.54 1.65
N GLU A 188 8.10 4.68 1.48
CA GLU A 188 8.94 5.30 2.49
C GLU A 188 8.78 6.84 2.52
N ARG A 189 8.77 7.48 1.36
CA ARG A 189 8.80 8.94 1.27
C ARG A 189 7.43 9.60 1.39
N TYR A 190 6.38 8.97 0.85
CA TYR A 190 5.04 9.54 0.83
C TYR A 190 4.14 8.95 1.91
N LEU A 191 4.16 7.64 2.13
CA LEU A 191 3.38 7.00 3.19
C LEU A 191 4.10 6.98 4.55
N ALA A 192 5.37 7.39 4.59
CA ALA A 192 6.22 7.40 5.79
C ALA A 192 6.33 6.02 6.47
N ILE A 193 6.35 4.93 5.69
CA ILE A 193 6.43 3.55 6.19
C ILE A 193 7.74 2.92 5.72
N PRO A 194 8.67 2.57 6.63
CA PRO A 194 9.89 1.86 6.27
C PRO A 194 9.60 0.41 5.90
N VAL A 195 10.32 -0.12 4.92
CA VAL A 195 10.16 -1.49 4.42
C VAL A 195 11.47 -2.25 4.31
N LEU A 196 11.41 -3.56 4.47
CA LEU A 196 12.45 -4.48 4.03
C LEU A 196 12.18 -4.89 2.59
N VAL A 197 13.23 -4.99 1.76
CA VAL A 197 13.13 -5.40 0.36
C VAL A 197 13.98 -6.63 0.10
N GLY A 198 13.54 -7.50 -0.79
CA GLY A 198 14.26 -8.72 -1.14
C GLY A 198 13.49 -9.56 -2.15
N LYS A 199 13.93 -10.82 -2.30
CA LYS A 199 13.28 -11.82 -3.18
C LYS A 199 12.40 -12.76 -2.37
N LYS A 200 11.31 -13.23 -2.94
CA LYS A 200 10.52 -14.35 -2.43
C LYS A 200 11.28 -15.68 -2.62
N THR A 201 10.92 -16.68 -1.84
CA THR A 201 11.32 -18.07 -2.10
C THR A 201 10.59 -18.64 -3.32
N ASP A 202 11.04 -19.77 -3.82
CA ASP A 202 10.36 -20.43 -4.94
C ASP A 202 8.95 -20.90 -4.61
N SER A 203 8.67 -21.21 -3.35
CA SER A 203 7.33 -21.57 -2.86
C SER A 203 6.38 -20.39 -2.68
N GLU A 204 6.90 -19.16 -2.55
CA GLU A 204 6.11 -17.95 -2.30
C GLU A 204 6.14 -16.95 -3.49
N LYS A 205 6.89 -17.25 -4.57
CA LYS A 205 6.94 -16.40 -5.76
C LYS A 205 5.65 -16.47 -6.55
N PHE A 206 5.43 -15.48 -7.40
CA PHE A 206 4.30 -15.46 -8.33
C PHE A 206 4.39 -16.65 -9.31
N ALA A 207 3.29 -17.37 -9.50
CA ALA A 207 3.23 -18.52 -10.40
C ALA A 207 3.63 -18.11 -11.83
N GLY A 208 4.55 -18.85 -12.44
CA GLY A 208 5.09 -18.51 -13.77
C GLY A 208 6.24 -17.50 -13.76
N ALA A 209 6.57 -16.84 -12.66
CA ALA A 209 7.74 -15.96 -12.59
C ALA A 209 9.04 -16.76 -12.43
N LEU A 210 10.14 -16.24 -12.99
CA LEU A 210 11.48 -16.69 -12.67
C LEU A 210 11.79 -16.40 -11.20
N TYR A 211 11.52 -15.18 -10.77
CA TYR A 211 11.55 -14.75 -9.38
C TYR A 211 10.62 -13.58 -9.12
N THR A 212 10.29 -13.37 -7.87
CA THR A 212 9.46 -12.25 -7.39
C THR A 212 10.26 -11.44 -6.38
N THR A 213 10.29 -10.11 -6.56
CA THR A 213 10.76 -9.18 -5.53
C THR A 213 9.58 -8.72 -4.67
N THR A 214 9.85 -8.35 -3.44
CA THR A 214 8.84 -7.93 -2.48
C THR A 214 9.30 -6.79 -1.60
N MET A 215 8.33 -6.01 -1.12
CA MET A 215 8.49 -5.07 -0.01
C MET A 215 7.63 -5.52 1.15
N GLU A 216 8.22 -5.64 2.32
CA GLU A 216 7.54 -6.08 3.54
C GLU A 216 7.64 -5.00 4.61
N ALA A 217 6.51 -4.53 5.10
CA ALA A 217 6.43 -3.66 6.28
C ALA A 217 6.06 -4.48 7.53
N MET A 218 6.41 -3.96 8.70
CA MET A 218 6.03 -4.55 9.98
C MET A 218 4.89 -3.77 10.62
N MET A 219 3.81 -4.48 10.93
CA MET A 219 2.67 -3.87 11.59
C MET A 219 2.84 -3.87 13.11
N PRO A 220 2.16 -2.96 13.83
CA PRO A 220 2.30 -2.84 15.28
C PRO A 220 2.00 -4.12 16.06
N ASP A 221 1.12 -4.98 15.56
CA ASP A 221 0.79 -6.29 16.15
C ASP A 221 1.83 -7.40 15.87
N GLY A 222 2.97 -7.05 15.28
CA GLY A 222 4.06 -7.99 15.01
C GLY A 222 3.87 -8.89 13.80
N LYS A 223 2.93 -8.58 12.92
CA LYS A 223 2.75 -9.28 11.63
C LYS A 223 3.34 -8.48 10.48
N ALA A 224 3.91 -9.19 9.52
CA ALA A 224 4.37 -8.60 8.27
C ALA A 224 3.20 -8.30 7.33
N LEU A 225 3.35 -7.24 6.56
CA LEU A 225 2.43 -6.88 5.49
C LEU A 225 3.20 -6.63 4.19
N GLN A 226 2.87 -7.41 3.16
CA GLN A 226 3.40 -7.19 1.82
C GLN A 226 2.83 -5.90 1.24
N MET A 227 3.71 -4.96 0.91
CA MET A 227 3.34 -3.62 0.44
C MET A 227 3.27 -3.52 -1.08
N GLY A 228 3.97 -4.39 -1.79
CA GLY A 228 4.01 -4.44 -3.25
C GLY A 228 5.00 -5.48 -3.72
N THR A 229 4.87 -5.89 -4.99
CA THR A 229 5.73 -6.88 -5.64
C THR A 229 6.08 -6.47 -7.06
N SER A 230 7.26 -6.88 -7.50
CA SER A 230 7.68 -6.80 -8.89
C SER A 230 8.24 -8.16 -9.32
N HIS A 231 7.78 -8.67 -10.46
CA HIS A 231 8.03 -10.02 -10.94
C HIS A 231 8.86 -10.00 -12.21
N ASN A 232 9.95 -10.76 -12.22
CA ASN A 232 10.60 -11.14 -13.46
C ASN A 232 9.88 -12.38 -13.99
N LEU A 233 9.13 -12.25 -15.06
CA LEU A 233 8.41 -13.36 -15.68
C LEU A 233 9.28 -14.14 -16.66
N GLY A 234 10.46 -13.61 -16.98
CA GLY A 234 11.33 -14.20 -18.01
C GLY A 234 10.61 -14.29 -19.34
N GLN A 235 10.68 -15.45 -19.96
CA GLN A 235 10.01 -15.80 -21.21
C GLN A 235 8.85 -16.80 -21.01
N ASN A 236 8.50 -17.10 -19.77
CA ASN A 236 7.52 -18.16 -19.47
C ASN A 236 6.14 -17.87 -20.06
N PHE A 237 5.61 -16.67 -19.84
CA PHE A 237 4.34 -16.27 -20.43
C PHE A 237 4.46 -16.02 -21.94
N ALA A 238 5.61 -15.56 -22.43
CA ALA A 238 5.85 -15.39 -23.87
C ALA A 238 5.70 -16.72 -24.61
N LYS A 239 6.19 -17.82 -24.04
CA LYS A 239 6.04 -19.18 -24.60
C LYS A 239 4.58 -19.65 -24.60
N VAL A 240 3.86 -19.40 -23.49
CA VAL A 240 2.44 -19.79 -23.37
C VAL A 240 1.55 -19.08 -24.38
N PHE A 241 1.78 -17.77 -24.57
CA PHE A 241 0.95 -16.92 -25.45
C PHE A 241 1.54 -16.67 -26.83
N ASP A 242 2.70 -17.30 -27.18
CA ASP A 242 3.42 -17.13 -28.45
C ASP A 242 3.76 -15.64 -28.73
N ILE A 243 4.29 -14.94 -27.73
CA ILE A 243 4.66 -13.54 -27.84
C ILE A 243 6.10 -13.45 -28.38
N THR A 244 6.21 -13.25 -29.67
CA THR A 244 7.49 -13.29 -30.37
C THR A 244 7.67 -12.07 -31.27
N PHE A 245 8.94 -11.73 -31.56
CA PHE A 245 9.32 -10.65 -32.45
C PHE A 245 10.46 -11.07 -33.37
N ILE A 246 10.56 -10.39 -34.52
CA ILE A 246 11.73 -10.50 -35.37
C ILE A 246 12.78 -9.50 -34.91
N GLY A 247 13.96 -10.01 -34.53
CA GLY A 247 15.10 -9.22 -34.09
C GLY A 247 15.78 -8.44 -35.22
N GLU A 248 16.79 -7.64 -34.89
CA GLU A 248 17.67 -6.99 -35.86
C GLU A 248 18.48 -7.99 -36.68
N ASP A 249 18.69 -9.18 -36.11
CA ASP A 249 19.35 -10.33 -36.74
C ASP A 249 18.45 -11.13 -37.68
N GLU A 250 17.23 -10.62 -37.93
CA GLU A 250 16.20 -11.26 -38.77
C GLU A 250 15.71 -12.63 -38.24
N GLN A 251 16.05 -12.97 -36.96
CA GLN A 251 15.59 -14.20 -36.33
C GLN A 251 14.38 -13.94 -35.44
N LYS A 252 13.62 -15.02 -35.18
CA LYS A 252 12.47 -15.02 -34.26
C LYS A 252 12.94 -15.19 -32.82
N HIS A 253 12.55 -14.27 -31.93
CA HIS A 253 12.85 -14.29 -30.51
C HIS A 253 11.57 -14.20 -29.69
N GLU A 254 11.58 -14.75 -28.49
CA GLU A 254 10.56 -14.54 -27.46
C GLU A 254 10.90 -13.30 -26.64
N VAL A 255 9.88 -12.53 -26.23
CA VAL A 255 10.06 -11.35 -25.38
C VAL A 255 10.38 -11.75 -23.95
N TRP A 256 11.06 -10.85 -23.24
CA TRP A 256 11.25 -10.88 -21.79
C TRP A 256 10.18 -10.01 -21.13
N GLN A 257 9.54 -10.52 -20.09
CA GLN A 257 8.37 -9.86 -19.51
C GLN A 257 8.52 -9.59 -18.03
N THR A 258 7.87 -8.52 -17.57
CA THR A 258 7.72 -8.20 -16.16
C THR A 258 6.28 -7.87 -15.85
N SER A 259 5.86 -8.11 -14.59
CA SER A 259 4.65 -7.55 -14.03
C SER A 259 4.89 -7.06 -12.61
N TRP A 260 4.16 -6.03 -12.18
CA TRP A 260 4.35 -5.42 -10.87
C TRP A 260 3.06 -4.73 -10.41
N GLY A 261 2.84 -4.70 -9.06
CA GLY A 261 1.56 -4.21 -8.55
C GLY A 261 1.58 -3.73 -7.10
N ILE A 262 0.73 -2.73 -6.83
CA ILE A 262 0.35 -2.23 -5.51
C ILE A 262 -1.16 -2.07 -5.43
N THR A 263 -1.72 -2.11 -4.23
CA THR A 263 -3.15 -2.07 -4.02
C THR A 263 -3.56 -1.05 -2.97
N THR A 264 -4.86 -0.84 -2.78
CA THR A 264 -5.42 -0.07 -1.66
C THR A 264 -5.03 -0.60 -0.28
N ARG A 265 -4.33 -1.75 -0.19
CA ARG A 265 -3.67 -2.23 1.03
C ARG A 265 -2.71 -1.20 1.63
N LEU A 266 -2.10 -0.35 0.81
CA LEU A 266 -1.24 0.74 1.26
C LEU A 266 -1.97 1.70 2.21
N ILE A 267 -3.27 1.94 2.00
CA ILE A 267 -4.10 2.75 2.89
C ILE A 267 -4.26 2.06 4.25
N GLY A 268 -4.54 0.76 4.23
CA GLY A 268 -4.60 -0.05 5.46
C GLY A 268 -3.30 -0.01 6.27
N ALA A 269 -2.16 -0.05 5.58
CA ALA A 269 -0.85 0.07 6.22
C ALA A 269 -0.66 1.44 6.89
N VAL A 270 -1.05 2.54 6.22
CA VAL A 270 -1.00 3.90 6.81
C VAL A 270 -1.83 3.96 8.10
N ILE A 271 -3.05 3.42 8.08
CA ILE A 271 -3.91 3.36 9.26
C ILE A 271 -3.24 2.59 10.40
N MET A 272 -2.73 1.38 10.11
CA MET A 272 -2.13 0.51 11.12
C MET A 272 -0.86 1.11 11.72
N VAL A 273 0.05 1.62 10.88
CA VAL A 273 1.36 2.11 11.32
C VAL A 273 1.21 3.42 12.10
N HIS A 274 0.49 4.39 11.56
CA HIS A 274 0.49 5.75 12.10
C HIS A 274 -0.69 6.07 13.01
N GLY A 275 -1.88 5.46 12.80
CA GLY A 275 -3.06 5.71 13.60
C GLY A 275 -2.85 5.46 15.10
N ASP A 276 -3.59 6.18 15.94
CA ASP A 276 -3.57 6.10 17.40
C ASP A 276 -4.98 5.92 17.99
N ASP A 277 -5.11 6.00 19.30
CA ASP A 277 -6.41 5.84 20.00
C ASP A 277 -7.40 6.98 19.73
N LYS A 278 -6.98 8.05 19.04
CA LYS A 278 -7.87 9.15 18.60
C LYS A 278 -8.33 9.00 17.15
N GLY A 279 -7.76 8.06 16.39
CA GLY A 279 -8.11 7.79 15.02
C GLY A 279 -6.93 7.82 14.05
N LEU A 280 -7.14 8.36 12.85
CA LEU A 280 -6.12 8.46 11.82
C LEU A 280 -5.02 9.45 12.20
N VAL A 281 -3.80 9.17 11.75
CA VAL A 281 -2.68 10.10 11.67
C VAL A 281 -2.12 10.00 10.25
N LEU A 282 -2.42 10.98 9.40
CA LEU A 282 -2.07 10.89 8.00
C LEU A 282 -0.72 11.57 7.72
N PRO A 283 0.17 10.91 6.97
CA PRO A 283 1.36 11.56 6.43
C PRO A 283 0.96 12.75 5.55
N PRO A 284 1.50 13.94 5.78
CA PRO A 284 1.11 15.16 5.05
C PRO A 284 1.16 15.04 3.52
N LYS A 285 2.10 14.25 2.97
CA LYS A 285 2.26 14.09 1.52
C LYS A 285 1.12 13.32 0.83
N VAL A 286 0.30 12.59 1.59
CA VAL A 286 -0.86 11.87 1.07
C VAL A 286 -2.17 12.27 1.76
N ALA A 287 -2.12 13.18 2.72
CA ALA A 287 -3.31 13.68 3.39
C ALA A 287 -4.20 14.47 2.41
N PRO A 288 -5.47 14.09 2.23
CA PRO A 288 -6.41 14.86 1.38
C PRO A 288 -6.66 16.27 1.90
N ILE A 289 -6.58 16.43 3.22
CA ILE A 289 -6.66 17.70 3.93
C ILE A 289 -5.41 17.78 4.80
N GLN A 290 -4.55 18.75 4.50
CA GLN A 290 -3.29 18.95 5.24
C GLN A 290 -3.49 19.87 6.44
N VAL A 291 -4.39 20.83 6.30
CA VAL A 291 -4.67 21.85 7.31
C VAL A 291 -6.16 22.04 7.47
N VAL A 292 -6.63 22.11 8.71
CA VAL A 292 -7.97 22.61 9.02
C VAL A 292 -7.86 23.88 9.85
N ILE A 293 -8.63 24.90 9.48
CA ILE A 293 -8.75 26.14 10.23
C ILE A 293 -10.08 26.12 10.97
N VAL A 294 -10.03 26.27 12.30
CA VAL A 294 -11.20 26.28 13.17
C VAL A 294 -11.31 27.63 13.88
N PRO A 295 -12.21 28.52 13.41
CA PRO A 295 -12.54 29.73 14.16
C PRO A 295 -13.26 29.38 15.46
N ILE A 296 -12.88 30.06 16.56
CA ILE A 296 -13.44 29.85 17.90
C ILE A 296 -14.16 31.13 18.32
N PRO A 297 -15.43 31.32 17.93
CA PRO A 297 -16.20 32.45 18.36
C PRO A 297 -16.51 32.36 19.85
N PHE A 298 -16.39 33.45 20.59
CA PHE A 298 -16.75 33.55 21.98
C PHE A 298 -17.76 34.69 22.23
N ARG A 299 -18.66 34.52 23.19
CA ARG A 299 -19.63 35.55 23.51
C ARG A 299 -18.92 36.84 23.90
N GLY A 300 -19.26 37.95 23.25
CA GLY A 300 -18.68 39.29 23.49
C GLY A 300 -17.40 39.58 22.71
N ALA A 301 -16.95 38.70 21.81
CA ALA A 301 -15.88 38.97 20.84
C ALA A 301 -16.50 39.40 19.50
N GLU A 302 -15.67 39.94 18.61
CA GLU A 302 -16.02 40.26 17.22
C GLU A 302 -15.99 39.01 16.35
N PRO A 303 -17.07 38.21 16.25
CA PRO A 303 -17.05 36.93 15.53
C PRO A 303 -16.74 37.12 14.03
N GLU A 304 -17.15 38.27 13.48
CA GLU A 304 -16.89 38.64 12.09
C GLU A 304 -15.39 38.87 11.81
N ALA A 305 -14.64 39.45 12.75
CA ALA A 305 -13.19 39.65 12.61
C ALA A 305 -12.42 38.31 12.65
N ILE A 306 -12.82 37.36 13.52
CA ILE A 306 -12.26 36.02 13.58
C ILE A 306 -12.55 35.26 12.29
N ALA A 307 -13.78 35.33 11.78
CA ALA A 307 -14.15 34.66 10.53
C ALA A 307 -13.40 35.25 9.32
N ALA A 308 -13.26 36.57 9.26
CA ALA A 308 -12.52 37.24 8.21
C ALA A 308 -11.05 36.83 8.20
N LYS A 309 -10.41 36.78 9.38
CA LYS A 309 -9.01 36.35 9.52
C LYS A 309 -8.83 34.88 9.16
N ALA A 310 -9.75 34.01 9.57
CA ALA A 310 -9.73 32.61 9.19
C ALA A 310 -9.84 32.40 7.67
N LYS A 311 -10.69 33.19 7.01
CA LYS A 311 -10.85 33.19 5.56
C LYS A 311 -9.61 33.72 4.82
N GLU A 312 -8.93 34.70 5.40
CA GLU A 312 -7.64 35.23 4.89
C GLU A 312 -6.59 34.13 4.86
N TYR A 313 -6.37 33.39 5.98
CA TYR A 313 -5.42 32.28 6.03
C TYR A 313 -5.81 31.12 5.12
N PHE A 314 -7.11 30.78 5.06
CA PHE A 314 -7.60 29.80 4.10
C PHE A 314 -7.20 30.16 2.67
N THR A 315 -7.37 31.41 2.29
CA THR A 315 -7.02 31.89 0.95
C THR A 315 -5.51 31.81 0.68
N PHE A 316 -4.68 32.26 1.62
CA PHE A 316 -3.24 32.24 1.49
C PHE A 316 -2.68 30.81 1.40
N LEU A 317 -3.13 29.90 2.28
CA LEU A 317 -2.67 28.52 2.26
C LEU A 317 -3.11 27.82 0.96
N LYS A 318 -4.32 28.07 0.49
CA LYS A 318 -4.80 27.54 -0.78
C LYS A 318 -3.99 28.03 -1.98
N GLN A 319 -3.60 29.30 -2.01
CA GLN A 319 -2.75 29.87 -3.06
C GLN A 319 -1.33 29.25 -3.07
N LYS A 320 -0.87 28.76 -1.94
CA LYS A 320 0.38 28.00 -1.81
C LYS A 320 0.27 26.51 -2.20
N GLY A 321 -0.90 26.07 -2.63
CA GLY A 321 -1.14 24.69 -3.00
C GLY A 321 -1.33 23.75 -1.81
N ILE A 322 -1.53 24.27 -0.60
CA ILE A 322 -1.81 23.47 0.60
C ILE A 322 -3.29 23.08 0.60
N ALA A 323 -3.56 21.79 0.80
CA ALA A 323 -4.92 21.27 0.92
C ALA A 323 -5.52 21.70 2.27
N VAL A 324 -6.29 22.77 2.26
CA VAL A 324 -6.84 23.41 3.47
C VAL A 324 -8.37 23.43 3.47
N VAL A 325 -8.95 23.23 4.65
CA VAL A 325 -10.39 23.34 4.92
C VAL A 325 -10.61 24.40 6.00
N LEU A 326 -11.63 25.24 5.80
CA LEU A 326 -12.14 26.16 6.82
C LEU A 326 -13.40 25.54 7.42
N ASP A 327 -13.36 25.19 8.71
CA ASP A 327 -14.53 24.66 9.43
C ASP A 327 -15.23 25.77 10.22
N ASP A 328 -16.07 26.51 9.52
CA ASP A 328 -16.90 27.61 10.05
C ASP A 328 -18.32 27.18 10.44
N ARG A 329 -18.62 25.86 10.43
CA ARG A 329 -19.94 25.32 10.79
C ARG A 329 -20.35 25.79 12.19
N SER A 330 -21.46 26.52 12.28
CA SER A 330 -21.93 27.12 13.54
C SER A 330 -22.65 26.13 14.46
N GLU A 331 -23.17 25.02 13.92
CA GLU A 331 -23.95 24.01 14.65
C GLU A 331 -23.08 23.10 15.53
N TYR A 332 -21.75 23.12 15.35
CA TYR A 332 -20.82 22.31 16.13
C TYR A 332 -19.94 23.16 17.04
N THR A 333 -19.71 22.64 18.25
CA THR A 333 -18.78 23.29 19.18
C THR A 333 -17.31 23.13 18.72
N PRO A 334 -16.40 24.03 19.11
CA PRO A 334 -14.97 23.86 18.79
C PRO A 334 -14.39 22.50 19.21
N GLY A 335 -14.76 22.01 20.41
CA GLY A 335 -14.31 20.70 20.90
C GLY A 335 -14.77 19.54 20.03
N TRP A 336 -16.02 19.59 19.53
CA TRP A 336 -16.51 18.60 18.58
C TRP A 336 -15.72 18.64 17.26
N LYS A 337 -15.46 19.84 16.71
CA LYS A 337 -14.66 20.01 15.50
C LYS A 337 -13.23 19.48 15.68
N PHE A 338 -12.61 19.72 16.82
CA PHE A 338 -11.29 19.22 17.15
C PHE A 338 -11.25 17.68 17.10
N ASN A 339 -12.18 17.02 17.78
CA ASN A 339 -12.30 15.57 17.79
C ASN A 339 -12.56 15.00 16.39
N HIS A 340 -13.46 15.64 15.64
CA HIS A 340 -13.77 15.25 14.26
C HIS A 340 -12.53 15.25 13.36
N TRP A 341 -11.74 16.33 13.39
CA TRP A 341 -10.55 16.44 12.56
C TRP A 341 -9.36 15.62 13.08
N GLU A 342 -9.28 15.40 14.39
CA GLU A 342 -8.34 14.43 14.96
C GLU A 342 -8.65 13.01 14.50
N LEU A 343 -9.92 12.59 14.52
CA LEU A 343 -10.37 11.30 14.02
C LEU A 343 -10.07 11.13 12.52
N LYS A 344 -10.25 12.18 11.71
CA LYS A 344 -9.93 12.22 10.28
C LYS A 344 -8.42 12.28 10.00
N GLY A 345 -7.58 12.49 11.01
CA GLY A 345 -6.12 12.47 10.88
C GLY A 345 -5.52 13.67 10.17
N VAL A 346 -6.20 14.82 10.17
CA VAL A 346 -5.68 16.04 9.54
C VAL A 346 -4.38 16.48 10.23
N PRO A 347 -3.26 16.61 9.48
CA PRO A 347 -1.94 16.83 10.07
C PRO A 347 -1.81 18.07 10.94
N VAL A 348 -2.40 19.19 10.51
CA VAL A 348 -2.30 20.48 11.23
C VAL A 348 -3.68 21.08 11.43
N ARG A 349 -3.97 21.48 12.66
CA ARG A 349 -5.15 22.29 12.98
C ARG A 349 -4.71 23.69 13.39
N ILE A 350 -5.31 24.71 12.79
CA ILE A 350 -5.16 26.12 13.15
C ILE A 350 -6.39 26.56 13.93
N GLU A 351 -6.18 27.00 15.16
CA GLU A 351 -7.19 27.53 16.07
C GLU A 351 -7.06 29.06 16.11
N ILE A 352 -8.19 29.78 15.96
CA ILE A 352 -8.21 31.26 15.99
C ILE A 352 -9.32 31.71 16.94
N GLY A 353 -8.95 32.26 18.08
CA GLY A 353 -9.86 32.80 19.06
C GLY A 353 -9.67 34.32 19.28
N PRO A 354 -10.49 34.94 20.16
CA PRO A 354 -10.41 36.38 20.42
C PRO A 354 -9.08 36.82 21.00
N ARG A 355 -8.41 35.97 21.81
CA ARG A 355 -7.10 36.26 22.40
C ARG A 355 -6.02 36.25 21.33
N ASP A 356 -6.10 35.29 20.42
CA ASP A 356 -5.14 35.12 19.34
C ASP A 356 -5.20 36.31 18.39
N LEU A 357 -6.40 36.76 18.03
CA LEU A 357 -6.60 37.93 17.21
C LEU A 357 -5.99 39.20 17.83
N LYS A 358 -6.19 39.41 19.15
CA LYS A 358 -5.60 40.54 19.88
C LYS A 358 -4.07 40.49 19.93
N GLN A 359 -3.49 39.30 19.95
CA GLN A 359 -2.04 39.08 20.02
C GLN A 359 -1.40 38.94 18.64
N GLN A 360 -2.18 39.12 17.56
CA GLN A 360 -1.73 38.96 16.17
C GLN A 360 -1.01 37.61 15.97
N GLN A 361 -1.65 36.50 16.41
CA GLN A 361 -1.14 35.15 16.32
C GLN A 361 -2.26 34.15 16.04
N VAL A 362 -1.89 32.93 15.75
CA VAL A 362 -2.76 31.74 15.73
C VAL A 362 -2.19 30.65 16.62
N VAL A 363 -3.02 29.70 17.03
CA VAL A 363 -2.54 28.48 17.68
C VAL A 363 -2.53 27.36 16.64
N MET A 364 -1.38 26.76 16.40
CA MET A 364 -1.22 25.55 15.56
C MET A 364 -1.10 24.30 16.42
N VAL A 365 -1.77 23.24 16.02
CA VAL A 365 -1.76 21.95 16.72
C VAL A 365 -1.35 20.86 15.76
N ARG A 366 -0.29 20.12 16.11
CA ARG A 366 0.19 18.96 15.36
C ARG A 366 -0.63 17.72 15.71
N ARG A 367 -1.07 16.98 14.70
CA ARG A 367 -1.83 15.73 14.92
C ARG A 367 -0.97 14.60 15.47
N ASP A 368 0.28 14.49 15.02
CA ASP A 368 1.20 13.40 15.36
C ASP A 368 1.69 13.39 16.80
N THR A 369 1.77 14.56 17.46
CA THR A 369 2.26 14.73 18.84
C THR A 369 1.24 15.39 19.77
N GLY A 370 0.22 16.03 19.22
CA GLY A 370 -0.71 16.87 19.97
C GLY A 370 -0.12 18.20 20.46
N GLN A 371 1.12 18.51 20.09
CA GLN A 371 1.80 19.74 20.51
C GLN A 371 1.10 20.97 19.96
N LYS A 372 0.93 21.97 20.84
CA LYS A 372 0.40 23.29 20.49
C LYS A 372 1.51 24.33 20.47
N SER A 373 1.47 25.21 19.48
CA SER A 373 2.39 26.33 19.35
C SER A 373 1.65 27.60 18.95
N ALA A 374 1.99 28.74 19.57
CA ALA A 374 1.53 30.03 19.13
C ALA A 374 2.46 30.52 18.00
N VAL A 375 1.87 30.96 16.90
CA VAL A 375 2.59 31.44 15.70
C VAL A 375 2.08 32.82 15.32
N LYS A 376 2.97 33.76 15.10
CA LYS A 376 2.62 35.12 14.68
C LYS A 376 1.99 35.10 13.29
N GLU A 377 1.05 36.04 13.05
CA GLU A 377 0.32 36.15 11.79
C GLU A 377 1.20 36.16 10.55
N VAL A 378 2.32 36.90 10.61
CA VAL A 378 3.26 37.04 9.48
C VAL A 378 3.99 35.77 9.12
N ASP A 379 4.08 34.82 10.05
CA ASP A 379 4.84 33.58 9.90
C ASP A 379 3.96 32.36 9.59
N VAL A 380 2.61 32.50 9.57
CA VAL A 380 1.66 31.39 9.51
C VAL A 380 1.92 30.45 8.34
N VAL A 381 2.12 30.96 7.14
CA VAL A 381 2.32 30.14 5.94
C VAL A 381 3.61 29.36 6.02
N GLY A 382 4.73 30.02 6.33
CA GLY A 382 6.03 29.33 6.46
C GLY A 382 6.05 28.32 7.61
N ALA A 383 5.36 28.64 8.72
CA ALA A 383 5.24 27.72 9.85
C ALA A 383 4.41 26.47 9.49
N VAL A 384 3.36 26.60 8.70
CA VAL A 384 2.58 25.45 8.20
C VAL A 384 3.44 24.57 7.29
N GLU A 385 4.14 25.14 6.30
CA GLU A 385 5.00 24.38 5.40
C GLU A 385 6.06 23.60 6.19
N LYS A 386 6.74 24.26 7.12
CA LYS A 386 7.75 23.63 7.99
C LYS A 386 7.13 22.53 8.86
N MET A 387 5.97 22.77 9.45
CA MET A 387 5.30 21.82 10.33
C MET A 387 4.86 20.55 9.56
N LEU A 388 4.37 20.67 8.34
CA LEU A 388 4.01 19.55 7.48
C LEU A 388 5.25 18.68 7.16
N GLU A 389 6.39 19.28 6.84
CA GLU A 389 7.64 18.54 6.61
C GLU A 389 8.15 17.86 7.90
N GLU A 390 8.09 18.54 9.04
CA GLU A 390 8.46 17.96 10.33
C GLU A 390 7.56 16.76 10.72
N ILE A 391 6.25 16.85 10.48
CA ILE A 391 5.31 15.74 10.73
C ILE A 391 5.66 14.55 9.83
N GLN A 392 5.91 14.78 8.54
CA GLN A 392 6.29 13.73 7.60
C GLN A 392 7.55 12.98 8.07
N HIS A 393 8.59 13.71 8.45
CA HIS A 393 9.84 13.14 8.96
C HIS A 393 9.65 12.40 10.29
N ASN A 394 8.87 12.97 11.21
CA ASN A 394 8.62 12.36 12.51
C ASN A 394 7.87 11.03 12.40
N LEU A 395 6.87 10.95 11.53
CA LEU A 395 6.13 9.72 11.27
C LEU A 395 7.04 8.62 10.72
N TYR A 396 7.91 8.95 9.75
CA TYR A 396 8.86 7.99 9.21
C TYR A 396 9.89 7.54 10.25
N ALA A 397 10.48 8.48 11.00
CA ALA A 397 11.46 8.15 12.03
C ALA A 397 10.89 7.25 13.12
N LYS A 398 9.67 7.55 13.58
CA LYS A 398 8.97 6.72 14.58
C LYS A 398 8.68 5.32 14.04
N ALA A 399 8.17 5.21 12.82
CA ALA A 399 7.88 3.92 12.19
C ALA A 399 9.16 3.10 11.96
N ARG A 400 10.29 3.76 11.63
CA ARG A 400 11.59 3.11 11.45
C ARG A 400 12.12 2.52 12.77
N VAL A 401 12.07 3.28 13.85
CA VAL A 401 12.46 2.78 15.17
C VAL A 401 11.59 1.59 15.58
N ASP A 402 10.28 1.65 15.31
CA ASP A 402 9.36 0.53 15.59
C ASP A 402 9.71 -0.72 14.77
N LEU A 403 9.96 -0.58 13.46
CA LEU A 403 10.41 -1.68 12.60
C LEU A 403 11.72 -2.31 13.12
N GLU A 404 12.74 -1.48 13.38
CA GLU A 404 14.06 -1.95 13.85
C GLU A 404 13.95 -2.69 15.19
N SER A 405 13.09 -2.24 16.09
CA SER A 405 12.83 -2.89 17.38
C SER A 405 12.16 -4.27 17.27
N LYS A 406 11.49 -4.52 16.14
CA LYS A 406 10.77 -5.77 15.85
C LYS A 406 11.56 -6.74 14.95
N ILE A 407 12.84 -6.47 14.72
CA ILE A 407 13.72 -7.43 14.05
C ILE A 407 14.55 -8.16 15.12
N ALA A 408 14.44 -9.48 15.15
CA ALA A 408 15.21 -10.32 16.07
C ALA A 408 16.04 -11.33 15.27
N THR A 409 17.32 -11.50 15.63
CA THR A 409 18.17 -12.54 15.06
C THR A 409 18.24 -13.73 16.02
N VAL A 410 18.01 -14.94 15.49
CA VAL A 410 18.01 -16.19 16.26
C VAL A 410 18.95 -17.23 15.62
N GLN A 411 19.45 -18.17 16.42
CA GLN A 411 20.42 -19.16 15.99
C GLN A 411 19.90 -20.61 16.00
N ASN A 412 18.75 -20.86 16.64
CA ASN A 412 18.13 -22.17 16.73
C ASN A 412 16.62 -22.11 16.78
N TYR A 413 15.97 -23.26 16.58
CA TYR A 413 14.52 -23.38 16.46
C TYR A 413 13.77 -23.03 17.75
N GLN A 414 14.33 -23.34 18.90
CA GLN A 414 13.72 -23.00 20.19
C GLN A 414 13.63 -21.48 20.37
N GLN A 415 14.73 -20.75 20.12
CA GLN A 415 14.74 -19.29 20.14
C GLN A 415 13.77 -18.71 19.11
N PHE A 416 13.69 -19.32 17.93
CA PHE A 416 12.75 -18.92 16.89
C PHE A 416 11.30 -18.98 17.38
N GLN A 417 10.87 -20.11 17.92
CA GLN A 417 9.50 -20.31 18.44
C GLN A 417 9.19 -19.39 19.60
N GLU A 418 10.12 -19.23 20.53
CA GLU A 418 9.97 -18.35 21.70
C GLU A 418 9.83 -16.88 21.28
N THR A 419 10.70 -16.42 20.39
CA THR A 419 10.64 -15.03 19.86
C THR A 419 9.35 -14.78 19.14
N LEU A 420 8.92 -15.71 18.27
CA LEU A 420 7.69 -15.57 17.51
C LEU A 420 6.43 -15.55 18.41
N LYS A 421 6.46 -16.29 19.51
CA LYS A 421 5.36 -16.35 20.48
C LYS A 421 5.29 -15.09 21.36
N THR A 422 6.42 -14.57 21.78
CA THR A 422 6.48 -13.49 22.80
C THR A 422 6.52 -12.11 22.18
N LYS A 423 7.24 -11.92 21.09
CA LYS A 423 7.46 -10.62 20.44
C LYS A 423 6.77 -10.48 19.08
N GLY A 424 6.64 -11.59 18.33
CA GLY A 424 6.31 -11.51 16.91
C GLY A 424 7.43 -10.80 16.13
N GLY A 425 7.06 -10.09 15.06
CA GLY A 425 8.02 -9.32 14.27
C GLY A 425 8.75 -10.14 13.22
N PHE A 426 9.78 -9.55 12.63
CA PHE A 426 10.68 -10.25 11.73
C PHE A 426 11.72 -11.05 12.51
N ILE A 427 11.83 -12.33 12.21
CA ILE A 427 12.88 -13.20 12.73
C ILE A 427 13.90 -13.45 11.62
N ARG A 428 15.10 -12.89 11.81
CA ARG A 428 16.23 -13.13 10.92
C ARG A 428 16.94 -14.40 11.36
N ALA A 429 16.96 -15.42 10.49
CA ALA A 429 17.51 -16.73 10.80
C ALA A 429 18.16 -17.37 9.58
N ALA A 430 19.08 -18.31 9.82
CA ALA A 430 19.77 -19.05 8.79
C ALA A 430 18.87 -20.15 8.18
N TRP A 431 18.90 -20.30 6.86
CA TRP A 431 18.10 -21.25 6.08
C TRP A 431 18.96 -22.00 5.06
N CYS A 432 18.65 -23.28 4.86
CA CYS A 432 19.40 -24.19 3.98
C CYS A 432 18.88 -24.26 2.52
N GLY A 433 17.99 -23.34 2.11
CA GLY A 433 17.44 -23.36 0.75
C GLY A 433 16.34 -24.40 0.51
N LYS A 434 16.08 -25.35 1.42
CA LYS A 434 15.13 -26.45 1.20
C LYS A 434 13.69 -26.01 1.47
N ALA A 435 12.79 -26.25 0.52
CA ALA A 435 11.35 -26.00 0.67
C ALA A 435 10.71 -26.77 1.84
N THR A 436 11.23 -27.97 2.16
CA THR A 436 10.76 -28.78 3.30
C THR A 436 10.99 -28.10 4.63
N CYS A 437 12.09 -27.33 4.79
CA CYS A 437 12.35 -26.55 6.00
C CYS A 437 11.43 -25.34 6.11
N GLU A 438 11.13 -24.68 5.00
CA GLU A 438 10.16 -23.59 4.93
C GLU A 438 8.75 -24.09 5.30
N ALA A 439 8.30 -25.20 4.70
CA ALA A 439 7.03 -25.84 5.00
C ALA A 439 6.93 -26.22 6.49
N LYS A 440 7.97 -26.85 7.06
CA LYS A 440 8.02 -27.19 8.48
C LYS A 440 7.79 -25.97 9.38
N VAL A 441 8.49 -24.87 9.13
CA VAL A 441 8.35 -23.64 9.92
C VAL A 441 6.92 -23.10 9.81
N LYS A 442 6.35 -23.11 8.60
CA LYS A 442 4.97 -22.65 8.33
C LYS A 442 3.94 -23.51 9.09
N ASP A 443 4.07 -24.84 9.01
CA ASP A 443 3.13 -25.76 9.64
C ASP A 443 3.20 -25.68 11.19
N ASP A 444 4.41 -25.60 11.74
CA ASP A 444 4.61 -25.55 13.20
C ASP A 444 4.22 -24.19 13.82
N THR A 445 4.34 -23.08 13.07
CA THR A 445 4.32 -21.74 13.66
C THR A 445 3.41 -20.72 12.97
N GLY A 446 3.00 -20.99 11.76
CA GLY A 446 2.28 -20.05 10.88
C GLY A 446 3.15 -18.93 10.32
N ALA A 447 4.47 -18.93 10.56
CA ALA A 447 5.39 -17.99 9.96
C ALA A 447 5.93 -18.52 8.63
N THR A 448 6.09 -17.63 7.65
CA THR A 448 6.69 -17.94 6.34
C THR A 448 7.95 -17.11 6.12
N ILE A 449 8.79 -17.49 5.18
CA ILE A 449 9.89 -16.65 4.72
C ILE A 449 9.29 -15.47 3.96
N ARG A 450 9.38 -14.28 4.52
CA ARG A 450 8.85 -13.07 3.89
C ARG A 450 9.73 -12.56 2.77
N LEU A 451 11.04 -12.62 3.00
CA LEU A 451 12.02 -12.23 1.98
C LEU A 451 13.40 -12.85 2.24
N ARG A 452 14.12 -12.99 1.14
CA ARG A 452 15.56 -13.26 1.05
C ARG A 452 16.24 -11.94 0.68
N PRO A 453 17.21 -11.43 1.45
CA PRO A 453 17.95 -10.21 1.08
C PRO A 453 18.56 -10.30 -0.31
N PHE A 454 18.68 -9.17 -1.03
CA PHE A 454 19.35 -9.13 -2.33
C PHE A 454 20.83 -9.49 -2.22
N GLU A 455 21.49 -8.96 -1.19
CA GLU A 455 22.86 -9.33 -0.86
C GLU A 455 22.83 -10.56 0.04
N LYS A 456 23.45 -11.65 -0.44
CA LYS A 456 23.52 -12.90 0.31
C LYS A 456 24.41 -12.69 1.53
N GLU A 457 23.82 -12.79 2.71
CA GLU A 457 24.54 -12.69 3.97
C GLU A 457 25.05 -14.06 4.40
N THR A 458 26.28 -14.12 4.94
CA THR A 458 26.86 -15.34 5.49
C THR A 458 26.02 -15.84 6.67
N PRO A 459 25.59 -17.12 6.67
CA PRO A 459 24.87 -17.70 7.79
C PRO A 459 25.69 -17.65 9.08
N ILE A 460 25.04 -17.28 10.18
CA ILE A 460 25.67 -17.21 11.52
C ILE A 460 25.44 -18.46 12.37
N SER A 461 24.69 -19.43 11.84
CA SER A 461 24.34 -20.69 12.49
C SER A 461 23.94 -21.71 11.43
N PRO A 462 23.82 -23.01 11.78
CA PRO A 462 23.09 -23.95 10.96
C PRO A 462 21.66 -23.54 10.67
N CYS A 463 21.02 -24.19 9.69
CA CYS A 463 19.62 -23.96 9.35
C CYS A 463 18.72 -24.05 10.58
N VAL A 464 17.92 -23.00 10.81
CA VAL A 464 17.06 -22.91 11.99
C VAL A 464 16.05 -24.06 12.09
N ALA A 465 15.62 -24.65 10.97
CA ALA A 465 14.60 -25.70 10.94
C ALA A 465 15.13 -27.12 11.04
N CYS A 466 16.27 -27.45 10.39
CA CYS A 466 16.80 -28.81 10.34
C CYS A 466 18.16 -28.99 11.02
N GLY A 467 18.87 -27.91 11.35
CA GLY A 467 20.19 -27.96 11.96
C GLY A 467 21.33 -28.33 11.00
N GLU A 468 21.07 -28.51 9.70
CA GLU A 468 22.09 -28.74 8.67
C GLU A 468 22.74 -27.43 8.23
N GLU A 469 23.78 -27.53 7.37
CA GLU A 469 24.43 -26.36 6.80
C GLU A 469 23.43 -25.42 6.13
N ALA A 470 23.57 -24.15 6.41
CA ALA A 470 22.68 -23.10 5.88
C ALA A 470 23.33 -22.40 4.68
N GLU A 471 22.51 -21.95 3.73
CA GLU A 471 22.95 -21.24 2.54
C GLU A 471 22.93 -19.72 2.71
N GLU A 472 21.98 -19.18 3.48
CA GLU A 472 21.77 -17.75 3.61
C GLU A 472 20.96 -17.38 4.86
N MET A 473 20.99 -16.09 5.20
CA MET A 473 20.09 -15.50 6.20
C MET A 473 18.80 -15.01 5.53
N VAL A 474 17.64 -15.31 6.13
CA VAL A 474 16.33 -14.90 5.62
C VAL A 474 15.47 -14.29 6.73
N TYR A 475 14.40 -13.61 6.35
CA TYR A 475 13.46 -13.01 7.28
C TYR A 475 12.13 -13.77 7.29
N PHE A 476 11.80 -14.33 8.44
CA PHE A 476 10.52 -14.98 8.72
C PHE A 476 9.59 -14.03 9.46
N ALA A 477 8.29 -14.13 9.21
CA ALA A 477 7.25 -13.53 10.04
C ALA A 477 5.89 -14.19 9.79
N ARG A 478 4.97 -14.05 10.75
CA ARG A 478 3.55 -14.21 10.45
C ARG A 478 3.08 -13.01 9.62
N SER A 479 2.07 -13.20 8.78
CA SER A 479 1.60 -12.14 7.88
C SER A 479 0.08 -12.02 7.85
N TYR A 480 -0.40 -10.92 7.32
CA TYR A 480 -1.80 -10.67 7.02
C TYR A 480 -2.28 -11.44 5.79
#